data_93fbc5b5a1a298cb10ef49d0f263d9e8
#
_entry.id   93fbc5b5a1a298cb10ef49d0f263d9e8
#
_cell.length_a   1.000
_cell.length_b   1.000
_cell.length_c   1.000
_cell.angle_alpha   90.00
_cell.angle_beta   90.00
_cell.angle_gamma   90.00
#
_symmetry.space_group_name_H-M   'P 1'
#
loop_
_entity.id
_entity.type
_entity.pdbx_description
1 polymer ?
#
loop_
_entity_poly.entity_id
_entity_poly.type
_entity_poly.pdbx_seq_one_letter_code
_entity_poly.pdbx_strand_id
1 'polypeptide(L)'
;RVQHDAQERVRNMTPKQKNGWKKAGRIIGTLLLVFVLTASIFAGIFMAYINSAMRGKVEVYLDEFETQVSTELYYQDPDTQEWVMYQTLYMDENRIWVDLENIPKYLQDAAVAIEDKRFEKHHGVDWKGTTRAILYTLFGKNVQGGSTITQQLVKNVTGDNQVTVKRKITEIYRALELEKRYEKDEILEAYLNEVYFGQRCSGVMTAARVYFGKDVSELSLAECASMMGIT
;
A
#
# COMPACT_ATOMS: atom_id res chain seq x y z
N ARG A 1 38.01 -1.70 -26.41
CA ARG A 1 38.52 -3.03 -26.82
C ARG A 1 37.41 -3.94 -27.30
N VAL A 2 36.34 -4.22 -26.51
CA VAL A 2 35.28 -5.17 -26.87
C VAL A 2 34.50 -4.76 -28.14
N GLN A 3 34.25 -3.48 -28.37
CA GLN A 3 33.59 -3.00 -29.61
C GLN A 3 34.50 -3.11 -30.84
N HIS A 4 35.81 -2.92 -30.70
CA HIS A 4 36.76 -3.03 -31.78
C HIS A 4 36.92 -4.49 -32.22
N ASP A 5 37.01 -5.42 -31.30
CA ASP A 5 37.10 -6.86 -31.57
C ASP A 5 35.84 -7.41 -32.24
N ALA A 6 34.65 -6.89 -31.88
CA ALA A 6 33.39 -7.27 -32.51
C ALA A 6 33.32 -6.79 -33.99
N GLN A 7 33.78 -5.58 -34.25
CA GLN A 7 33.84 -5.04 -35.63
C GLN A 7 34.86 -5.80 -36.51
N GLU A 8 36.01 -6.18 -35.98
CA GLU A 8 36.99 -6.98 -36.72
C GLU A 8 36.46 -8.39 -37.03
N ARG A 9 35.74 -9.06 -36.10
CA ARG A 9 35.11 -10.36 -36.36
C ARG A 9 34.09 -10.30 -37.49
N VAL A 10 33.28 -9.25 -37.55
CA VAL A 10 32.27 -9.08 -38.60
C VAL A 10 32.94 -8.78 -39.97
N ARG A 11 34.06 -8.05 -39.99
CA ARG A 11 34.81 -7.75 -41.20
C ARG A 11 35.42 -8.98 -41.85
N ASN A 12 35.91 -9.92 -41.05
CA ASN A 12 36.60 -11.12 -41.51
C ASN A 12 35.68 -12.33 -41.81
N MET A 13 34.37 -12.16 -41.71
CA MET A 13 33.41 -13.21 -42.06
C MET A 13 33.31 -13.46 -43.57
N THR A 14 33.25 -14.72 -43.98
CA THR A 14 32.96 -15.12 -45.37
C THR A 14 31.51 -14.73 -45.75
N PRO A 15 31.24 -14.53 -47.07
CA PRO A 15 29.92 -14.17 -47.54
C PRO A 15 28.80 -15.14 -47.06
N LYS A 16 29.13 -16.42 -46.96
CA LYS A 16 28.21 -17.46 -46.47
C LYS A 16 27.88 -17.31 -44.99
N GLN A 17 28.86 -16.95 -44.17
CA GLN A 17 28.69 -16.65 -42.72
C GLN A 17 27.88 -15.36 -42.54
N LYS A 18 28.13 -14.30 -43.28
CA LYS A 18 27.36 -13.04 -43.23
C LYS A 18 25.88 -13.27 -43.55
N ASN A 19 25.58 -14.11 -44.54
CA ASN A 19 24.21 -14.48 -44.89
C ASN A 19 23.54 -15.33 -43.79
N GLY A 20 24.28 -16.24 -43.14
CA GLY A 20 23.80 -17.01 -42.02
C GLY A 20 23.39 -16.09 -40.80
N TRP A 21 24.25 -15.14 -40.48
CA TRP A 21 23.99 -14.18 -39.39
C TRP A 21 22.80 -13.26 -39.68
N LYS A 22 22.64 -12.83 -40.94
CA LYS A 22 21.47 -12.05 -41.38
C LYS A 22 20.17 -12.84 -41.28
N LYS A 23 20.19 -14.15 -41.62
CA LYS A 23 19.04 -15.06 -41.46
C LYS A 23 18.71 -15.28 -40.00
N ALA A 24 19.72 -15.59 -39.19
CA ALA A 24 19.53 -15.74 -37.74
C ALA A 24 18.97 -14.47 -37.08
N GLY A 25 19.51 -13.29 -37.43
CA GLY A 25 18.99 -12.00 -36.93
C GLY A 25 17.54 -11.76 -37.32
N ARG A 26 17.11 -12.11 -38.55
CA ARG A 26 15.71 -12.01 -38.94
C ARG A 26 14.82 -12.95 -38.17
N ILE A 27 15.24 -14.23 -37.99
CA ILE A 27 14.48 -15.22 -37.22
C ILE A 27 14.32 -14.75 -35.79
N ILE A 28 15.38 -14.33 -35.11
CA ILE A 28 15.35 -13.79 -33.74
C ILE A 28 14.46 -12.56 -33.67
N GLY A 29 14.58 -11.63 -34.62
CA GLY A 29 13.73 -10.44 -34.69
C GLY A 29 12.25 -10.76 -34.89
N THR A 30 11.94 -11.75 -35.74
CA THR A 30 10.56 -12.20 -35.94
C THR A 30 10.00 -12.87 -34.68
N LEU A 31 10.80 -13.73 -34.03
CA LEU A 31 10.37 -14.39 -32.78
C LEU A 31 10.15 -13.35 -31.66
N LEU A 32 11.03 -12.37 -31.54
CA LEU A 32 10.88 -11.28 -30.57
C LEU A 32 9.61 -10.44 -30.87
N LEU A 33 9.36 -10.12 -32.14
CA LEU A 33 8.15 -9.39 -32.54
C LEU A 33 6.88 -10.18 -32.20
N VAL A 34 6.85 -11.47 -32.54
CA VAL A 34 5.72 -12.36 -32.20
C VAL A 34 5.53 -12.44 -30.69
N PHE A 35 6.62 -12.55 -29.92
CA PHE A 35 6.54 -12.57 -28.46
C PHE A 35 5.96 -11.25 -27.90
N VAL A 36 6.43 -10.10 -28.39
CA VAL A 36 5.92 -8.79 -27.96
C VAL A 36 4.44 -8.62 -28.35
N LEU A 37 4.03 -9.02 -29.55
CA LEU A 37 2.65 -8.93 -29.98
C LEU A 37 1.73 -9.85 -29.14
N THR A 38 2.12 -11.09 -28.92
CA THR A 38 1.35 -12.02 -28.08
C THR A 38 1.27 -11.53 -26.64
N ALA A 39 2.38 -11.06 -26.06
CA ALA A 39 2.38 -10.48 -24.71
C ALA A 39 1.46 -9.25 -24.60
N SER A 40 1.45 -8.38 -25.61
CA SER A 40 0.57 -7.20 -25.68
C SER A 40 -0.91 -7.59 -25.78
N ILE A 41 -1.25 -8.60 -26.57
CA ILE A 41 -2.63 -9.11 -26.65
C ILE A 41 -3.09 -9.70 -25.31
N PHE A 42 -2.25 -10.52 -24.67
CA PHE A 42 -2.56 -11.06 -23.34
C PHE A 42 -2.71 -9.97 -22.31
N ALA A 43 -1.84 -8.94 -22.30
CA ALA A 43 -1.95 -7.80 -21.41
C ALA A 43 -3.26 -7.02 -21.65
N GLY A 44 -3.67 -6.82 -22.91
CA GLY A 44 -4.93 -6.17 -23.27
C GLY A 44 -6.16 -6.95 -22.82
N ILE A 45 -6.19 -8.25 -23.05
CA ILE A 45 -7.28 -9.13 -22.59
C ILE A 45 -7.34 -9.15 -21.05
N PHE A 46 -6.20 -9.27 -20.39
CA PHE A 46 -6.10 -9.24 -18.94
C PHE A 46 -6.61 -7.91 -18.36
N MET A 47 -6.22 -6.79 -18.95
CA MET A 47 -6.68 -5.46 -18.54
C MET A 47 -8.20 -5.30 -18.74
N ALA A 48 -8.74 -5.78 -19.88
CA ALA A 48 -10.17 -5.77 -20.14
C ALA A 48 -10.94 -6.64 -19.15
N TYR A 49 -10.42 -7.82 -18.83
CA TYR A 49 -10.97 -8.72 -17.82
C TYR A 49 -10.99 -8.05 -16.44
N ILE A 50 -9.86 -7.47 -16.00
CA ILE A 50 -9.77 -6.75 -14.72
C ILE A 50 -10.81 -5.62 -14.68
N ASN A 51 -10.85 -4.77 -15.70
CA ASN A 51 -11.79 -3.65 -15.75
C ASN A 51 -13.26 -4.12 -15.70
N SER A 52 -13.59 -5.21 -16.40
CA SER A 52 -14.95 -5.80 -16.36
C SER A 52 -15.27 -6.45 -15.02
N ALA A 53 -14.33 -7.20 -14.44
CA ALA A 53 -14.53 -7.91 -13.18
C ALA A 53 -14.58 -6.96 -11.96
N MET A 54 -13.98 -5.77 -12.09
CA MET A 54 -13.86 -4.78 -11.02
C MET A 54 -14.94 -3.69 -11.07
N ARG A 55 -15.68 -3.53 -12.18
CA ARG A 55 -16.77 -2.55 -12.25
C ARG A 55 -17.79 -2.78 -11.14
N GLY A 56 -18.04 -1.76 -10.33
CA GLY A 56 -18.99 -1.77 -9.21
C GLY A 56 -18.53 -2.48 -7.93
N LYS A 57 -17.29 -3.01 -7.88
CA LYS A 57 -16.72 -3.64 -6.67
C LYS A 57 -15.55 -2.87 -6.06
N VAL A 58 -15.26 -1.71 -6.61
CA VAL A 58 -14.00 -1.01 -6.36
C VAL A 58 -14.19 0.22 -5.50
N GLU A 59 -15.44 0.66 -5.34
CA GLU A 59 -15.71 1.88 -4.60
C GLU A 59 -15.41 1.67 -3.12
N VAL A 60 -14.41 2.38 -2.64
CA VAL A 60 -14.06 2.54 -1.24
C VAL A 60 -14.27 4.02 -0.95
N TYR A 61 -15.14 4.32 -0.03
CA TYR A 61 -15.44 5.68 0.42
C TYR A 61 -14.89 5.86 1.83
N LEU A 62 -14.03 6.84 2.04
CA LEU A 62 -13.45 7.09 3.36
C LEU A 62 -14.50 7.61 4.34
N ASP A 63 -15.47 8.38 3.87
CA ASP A 63 -16.56 8.94 4.67
C ASP A 63 -17.43 7.87 5.37
N GLU A 64 -17.45 6.63 4.84
CA GLU A 64 -18.19 5.52 5.45
C GLU A 64 -17.50 4.97 6.71
N PHE A 65 -16.21 5.27 6.91
CA PHE A 65 -15.42 4.75 8.04
C PHE A 65 -15.48 5.61 9.28
N GLU A 66 -15.67 6.91 9.13
CA GLU A 66 -15.88 7.83 10.26
C GLU A 66 -17.10 7.42 11.11
N THR A 67 -18.05 6.70 10.53
CA THR A 67 -19.27 6.26 11.21
C THR A 67 -19.10 5.02 12.10
N GLN A 68 -18.00 4.28 11.97
CA GLN A 68 -17.73 3.05 12.75
C GLN A 68 -16.91 3.35 14.01
N VAL A 69 -17.31 4.35 14.76
CA VAL A 69 -16.66 4.75 16.01
C VAL A 69 -17.32 4.09 17.23
N SER A 70 -16.54 3.97 18.30
CA SER A 70 -17.04 3.50 19.57
C SER A 70 -18.02 4.52 20.18
N THR A 71 -19.04 4.04 20.89
CA THR A 71 -19.97 4.89 21.63
C THR A 71 -19.43 5.14 23.03
N GLU A 72 -19.25 6.38 23.43
CA GLU A 72 -18.85 6.75 24.78
C GLU A 72 -20.08 7.11 25.61
N LEU A 73 -20.21 6.52 26.78
CA LEU A 73 -21.23 6.83 27.76
C LEU A 73 -20.65 7.77 28.82
N TYR A 74 -21.37 8.87 29.04
CA TYR A 74 -21.05 9.85 30.05
C TYR A 74 -22.16 9.92 31.09
N TYR A 75 -21.83 10.18 32.34
CA TYR A 75 -22.80 10.56 33.38
C TYR A 75 -22.43 11.91 33.95
N GLN A 76 -23.41 12.63 34.43
CA GLN A 76 -23.15 13.88 35.13
C GLN A 76 -22.93 13.58 36.63
N ASP A 77 -21.77 13.96 37.11
CA ASP A 77 -21.43 13.82 38.53
C ASP A 77 -22.39 14.67 39.37
N PRO A 78 -23.10 14.09 40.34
CA PRO A 78 -24.12 14.82 41.10
C PRO A 78 -23.51 15.92 41.99
N ASP A 79 -22.26 15.80 42.42
CA ASP A 79 -21.59 16.73 43.32
C ASP A 79 -20.92 17.90 42.56
N THR A 80 -20.23 17.61 41.43
CA THR A 80 -19.48 18.59 40.69
C THR A 80 -20.26 19.15 39.50
N GLN A 81 -21.34 18.49 39.05
CA GLN A 81 -22.12 18.76 37.85
C GLN A 81 -21.31 18.63 36.55
N GLU A 82 -20.12 18.03 36.60
CA GLU A 82 -19.28 17.78 35.43
C GLU A 82 -19.67 16.47 34.74
N TRP A 83 -19.49 16.41 33.40
CA TRP A 83 -19.66 15.21 32.65
C TRP A 83 -18.41 14.31 32.77
N VAL A 84 -18.61 13.13 33.35
CA VAL A 84 -17.56 12.14 33.55
C VAL A 84 -17.79 10.95 32.61
N MET A 85 -16.77 10.53 31.89
CA MET A 85 -16.85 9.33 31.06
C MET A 85 -17.04 8.10 31.93
N TYR A 86 -18.14 7.38 31.70
CA TYR A 86 -18.49 6.16 32.46
C TYR A 86 -17.91 4.91 31.79
N GLN A 87 -18.13 4.77 30.47
CA GLN A 87 -17.74 3.57 29.74
C GLN A 87 -17.74 3.84 28.23
N THR A 88 -16.77 3.22 27.53
CA THR A 88 -16.78 3.11 26.07
C THR A 88 -17.45 1.79 25.68
N LEU A 89 -18.49 1.88 24.83
CA LEU A 89 -19.11 0.71 24.22
C LEU A 89 -18.55 0.53 22.80
N TYR A 90 -17.97 -0.62 22.56
CA TYR A 90 -17.51 -1.02 21.22
C TYR A 90 -17.99 -2.44 20.92
N MET A 91 -18.24 -2.73 19.65
CA MET A 91 -18.71 -4.06 19.24
C MET A 91 -17.53 -5.04 19.13
N ASP A 92 -16.73 -4.92 18.08
CA ASP A 92 -15.60 -5.83 17.84
C ASP A 92 -14.24 -5.14 18.06
N GLU A 93 -14.12 -3.86 17.75
CA GLU A 93 -12.90 -3.06 17.88
C GLU A 93 -13.17 -1.73 18.58
N ASN A 94 -12.23 -1.31 19.40
CA ASN A 94 -12.24 0.01 20.02
C ASN A 94 -11.56 0.99 19.06
N ARG A 95 -12.31 1.99 18.55
CA ARG A 95 -11.82 3.00 17.63
C ARG A 95 -12.34 4.37 18.04
N ILE A 96 -11.41 5.31 18.11
CA ILE A 96 -11.69 6.73 18.35
C ILE A 96 -11.04 7.48 17.21
N TRP A 97 -11.85 8.13 16.37
CA TRP A 97 -11.34 8.92 15.24
C TRP A 97 -10.67 10.19 15.74
N VAL A 98 -9.61 10.59 15.07
CA VAL A 98 -8.89 11.83 15.32
C VAL A 98 -8.44 12.45 13.99
N ASP A 99 -8.70 13.76 13.83
CA ASP A 99 -8.30 14.50 12.65
C ASP A 99 -6.78 14.58 12.54
N LEU A 100 -6.25 14.59 11.33
CA LEU A 100 -4.81 14.56 11.07
C LEU A 100 -4.05 15.71 11.75
N GLU A 101 -4.68 16.88 11.85
CA GLU A 101 -4.10 18.07 12.51
C GLU A 101 -3.84 17.85 14.01
N ASN A 102 -4.59 16.95 14.65
CA ASN A 102 -4.46 16.60 16.06
C ASN A 102 -3.49 15.41 16.28
N ILE A 103 -3.01 14.76 15.21
CA ILE A 103 -2.01 13.71 15.27
C ILE A 103 -0.60 14.33 15.20
N PRO A 104 0.29 14.08 16.17
CA PRO A 104 1.64 14.63 16.15
C PRO A 104 2.37 14.36 14.83
N LYS A 105 3.02 15.37 14.28
CA LYS A 105 3.78 15.21 13.02
C LYS A 105 4.82 14.09 13.08
N TYR A 106 5.42 13.87 14.25
CA TYR A 106 6.36 12.77 14.47
C TYR A 106 5.73 11.39 14.26
N LEU A 107 4.44 11.23 14.60
CA LEU A 107 3.72 9.99 14.39
C LEU A 107 3.39 9.76 12.90
N GLN A 108 2.94 10.81 12.22
CA GLN A 108 2.72 10.80 10.77
C GLN A 108 4.01 10.44 10.03
N ASP A 109 5.12 11.11 10.36
CA ASP A 109 6.43 10.86 9.75
C ASP A 109 6.97 9.45 10.06
N ALA A 110 6.72 8.93 11.27
CA ALA A 110 7.10 7.57 11.63
C ALA A 110 6.32 6.53 10.81
N ALA A 111 5.01 6.71 10.63
CA ALA A 111 4.19 5.85 9.79
C ALA A 111 4.71 5.82 8.34
N VAL A 112 4.92 6.98 7.75
CA VAL A 112 5.47 7.09 6.38
C VAL A 112 6.88 6.51 6.30
N ALA A 113 7.74 6.73 7.30
CA ALA A 113 9.11 6.25 7.30
C ALA A 113 9.22 4.72 7.41
N ILE A 114 8.32 4.08 8.15
CA ILE A 114 8.33 2.63 8.38
C ILE A 114 7.61 1.92 7.25
N GLU A 115 6.39 2.34 6.92
CA GLU A 115 5.51 1.62 6.02
C GLU A 115 5.71 1.98 4.55
N ASP A 116 5.91 3.27 4.25
CA ASP A 116 5.92 3.75 2.87
C ASP A 116 6.76 5.01 2.66
N LYS A 117 8.08 4.86 2.66
CA LYS A 117 9.05 5.98 2.52
C LYS A 117 8.85 6.86 1.29
N ARG A 118 8.03 6.42 0.34
CA ARG A 118 7.77 7.16 -0.89
C ARG A 118 6.30 7.51 -1.07
N PHE A 119 5.55 7.52 0.01
CA PHE A 119 4.11 7.79 0.03
C PHE A 119 3.74 9.00 -0.81
N GLU A 120 4.46 10.13 -0.65
CA GLU A 120 4.25 11.37 -1.41
C GLU A 120 4.64 11.30 -2.90
N LYS A 121 5.29 10.22 -3.34
CA LYS A 121 5.92 10.14 -4.67
C LYS A 121 5.24 9.17 -5.63
N HIS A 122 4.21 8.49 -5.19
CA HIS A 122 3.45 7.56 -6.02
C HIS A 122 1.95 7.80 -5.88
N HIS A 123 1.16 7.18 -6.75
CA HIS A 123 -0.29 7.25 -6.75
C HIS A 123 -0.87 5.86 -6.42
N GLY A 124 -0.98 5.52 -5.14
CA GLY A 124 -1.56 4.29 -4.61
C GLY A 124 -0.60 3.09 -4.61
N VAL A 125 0.32 2.99 -5.56
CA VAL A 125 1.24 1.85 -5.70
C VAL A 125 2.66 2.32 -5.94
N ASP A 126 3.58 1.88 -5.11
CA ASP A 126 5.00 2.05 -5.34
C ASP A 126 5.55 0.94 -6.24
N TRP A 127 5.49 1.16 -7.57
CA TRP A 127 5.96 0.18 -8.55
C TRP A 127 7.44 -0.19 -8.38
N LYS A 128 8.28 0.74 -7.93
CA LYS A 128 9.72 0.47 -7.69
C LYS A 128 9.90 -0.43 -6.46
N GLY A 129 9.18 -0.15 -5.37
CA GLY A 129 9.19 -0.97 -4.16
C GLY A 129 8.61 -2.36 -4.42
N THR A 130 7.45 -2.43 -5.06
CA THR A 130 6.77 -3.67 -5.42
C THR A 130 7.64 -4.56 -6.30
N THR A 131 8.25 -4.00 -7.37
CA THR A 131 9.15 -4.76 -8.27
C THR A 131 10.36 -5.28 -7.50
N ARG A 132 10.97 -4.46 -6.65
CA ARG A 132 12.08 -4.87 -5.79
C ARG A 132 11.68 -6.02 -4.86
N ALA A 133 10.52 -5.91 -4.20
CA ALA A 133 10.01 -6.95 -3.30
C ALA A 133 9.78 -8.28 -4.02
N ILE A 134 9.16 -8.24 -5.21
CA ILE A 134 8.95 -9.43 -6.05
C ILE A 134 10.29 -10.08 -6.42
N LEU A 135 11.26 -9.30 -6.89
CA LEU A 135 12.58 -9.83 -7.28
C LEU A 135 13.27 -10.48 -6.07
N TYR A 136 13.28 -9.85 -4.91
CA TYR A 136 13.90 -10.42 -3.71
C TYR A 136 13.21 -11.72 -3.27
N THR A 137 11.87 -11.77 -3.34
CA THR A 137 11.10 -12.99 -3.03
C THR A 137 11.46 -14.13 -3.98
N LEU A 138 11.59 -13.85 -5.28
CA LEU A 138 12.04 -14.83 -6.29
C LEU A 138 13.46 -15.36 -6.02
N PHE A 139 14.32 -14.54 -5.43
CA PHE A 139 15.69 -14.95 -5.04
C PHE A 139 15.77 -15.50 -3.60
N GLY A 140 14.64 -15.86 -3.00
CA GLY A 140 14.61 -16.51 -1.68
C GLY A 140 14.94 -15.59 -0.50
N LYS A 141 14.89 -14.27 -0.67
CA LYS A 141 15.08 -13.30 0.41
C LYS A 141 13.72 -12.81 0.90
N ASN A 142 13.44 -13.01 2.18
CA ASN A 142 12.28 -12.39 2.81
C ASN A 142 12.44 -10.88 2.84
N VAL A 143 11.56 -10.15 2.17
CA VAL A 143 11.53 -8.69 2.18
C VAL A 143 10.21 -8.25 2.79
N GLN A 144 10.30 -7.60 3.95
CA GLN A 144 9.18 -6.83 4.50
C GLN A 144 9.00 -5.53 3.71
N GLY A 145 7.74 -5.08 3.53
CA GLY A 145 7.42 -3.76 3.03
C GLY A 145 7.37 -3.61 1.51
N GLY A 146 6.50 -4.35 0.86
CA GLY A 146 6.18 -4.15 -0.57
C GLY A 146 4.82 -3.49 -0.83
N SER A 147 3.98 -3.32 0.20
CA SER A 147 2.67 -2.66 0.12
C SER A 147 2.79 -1.21 0.57
N THR A 148 2.03 -0.32 -0.06
CA THR A 148 1.95 1.10 0.31
C THR A 148 0.96 1.31 1.45
N ILE A 149 0.99 2.49 2.08
CA ILE A 149 -0.01 2.93 3.07
C ILE A 149 -1.42 2.82 2.47
N THR A 150 -1.62 3.30 1.25
CA THR A 150 -2.91 3.22 0.55
C THR A 150 -3.39 1.78 0.34
N GLN A 151 -2.49 0.87 -0.01
CA GLN A 151 -2.81 -0.55 -0.16
C GLN A 151 -3.17 -1.21 1.18
N GLN A 152 -2.47 -0.84 2.26
CA GLN A 152 -2.75 -1.33 3.60
C GLN A 152 -4.10 -0.80 4.09
N LEU A 153 -4.40 0.48 3.88
CA LEU A 153 -5.70 1.07 4.18
C LEU A 153 -6.83 0.29 3.50
N VAL A 154 -6.73 0.11 2.18
CA VAL A 154 -7.71 -0.68 1.41
C VAL A 154 -7.89 -2.08 1.98
N LYS A 155 -6.81 -2.76 2.34
CA LYS A 155 -6.86 -4.10 2.94
C LYS A 155 -7.59 -4.08 4.29
N ASN A 156 -7.25 -3.14 5.17
CA ASN A 156 -7.81 -3.04 6.52
C ASN A 156 -9.31 -2.80 6.45
N VAL A 157 -9.69 -1.82 5.64
CA VAL A 157 -11.07 -1.39 5.43
C VAL A 157 -11.96 -2.48 4.82
N THR A 158 -11.43 -3.25 3.86
CA THR A 158 -12.23 -4.29 3.20
C THR A 158 -12.25 -5.61 3.95
N GLY A 159 -11.42 -5.78 4.98
CA GLY A 159 -11.33 -7.02 5.76
C GLY A 159 -10.90 -8.25 4.95
N ASP A 160 -10.49 -8.07 3.68
CA ASP A 160 -10.13 -9.18 2.81
C ASP A 160 -8.69 -9.65 3.08
N ASN A 161 -8.57 -10.61 3.96
CA ASN A 161 -7.30 -11.20 4.38
C ASN A 161 -6.87 -12.44 3.57
N GLN A 162 -7.59 -12.80 2.48
CA GLN A 162 -7.24 -13.95 1.66
C GLN A 162 -5.86 -13.79 1.01
N VAL A 163 -5.03 -14.84 1.06
CA VAL A 163 -3.71 -14.83 0.42
C VAL A 163 -3.83 -15.32 -1.02
N THR A 164 -4.40 -14.48 -1.89
CA THR A 164 -4.60 -14.82 -3.31
C THR A 164 -4.08 -13.70 -4.23
N VAL A 165 -3.62 -14.08 -5.42
CA VAL A 165 -3.21 -13.12 -6.45
C VAL A 165 -4.38 -12.23 -6.86
N LYS A 166 -5.60 -12.79 -6.96
CA LYS A 166 -6.81 -12.04 -7.28
C LYS A 166 -7.05 -10.92 -6.28
N ARG A 167 -6.99 -11.23 -4.98
CA ARG A 167 -7.12 -10.23 -3.92
C ARG A 167 -6.08 -9.11 -4.08
N LYS A 168 -4.80 -9.46 -4.29
CA LYS A 168 -3.73 -8.44 -4.43
C LYS A 168 -3.92 -7.55 -5.65
N ILE A 169 -4.43 -8.07 -6.75
CA ILE A 169 -4.79 -7.28 -7.92
C ILE A 169 -5.95 -6.33 -7.60
N THR A 170 -6.97 -6.81 -6.89
CA THR A 170 -8.12 -5.99 -6.46
C THR A 170 -7.68 -4.88 -5.52
N GLU A 171 -6.81 -5.17 -4.55
CA GLU A 171 -6.21 -4.21 -3.63
C GLU A 171 -5.44 -3.12 -4.38
N ILE A 172 -4.58 -3.51 -5.33
CA ILE A 172 -3.83 -2.57 -6.18
C ILE A 172 -4.80 -1.64 -6.93
N TYR A 173 -5.84 -2.20 -7.55
CA TYR A 173 -6.79 -1.41 -8.32
C TYR A 173 -7.57 -0.43 -7.42
N ARG A 174 -8.03 -0.89 -6.26
CA ARG A 174 -8.70 -0.03 -5.26
C ARG A 174 -7.80 1.08 -4.75
N ALA A 175 -6.52 0.78 -4.48
CA ALA A 175 -5.55 1.79 -4.06
C ALA A 175 -5.33 2.88 -5.13
N LEU A 176 -5.27 2.49 -6.41
CA LEU A 176 -5.19 3.45 -7.52
C LEU A 176 -6.44 4.31 -7.67
N GLU A 177 -7.63 3.75 -7.44
CA GLU A 177 -8.90 4.50 -7.49
C GLU A 177 -9.07 5.42 -6.27
N LEU A 178 -8.62 4.99 -5.08
CA LEU A 178 -8.66 5.79 -3.88
C LEU A 178 -7.84 7.07 -4.05
N GLU A 179 -6.61 6.97 -4.55
CA GLU A 179 -5.74 8.13 -4.78
C GLU A 179 -6.12 9.02 -5.97
N LYS A 180 -7.16 8.69 -6.70
CA LYS A 180 -7.79 9.61 -7.65
C LYS A 180 -8.85 10.50 -7.01
N ARG A 181 -9.37 10.10 -5.87
CA ARG A 181 -10.51 10.74 -5.19
C ARG A 181 -10.09 11.54 -3.97
N TYR A 182 -9.08 11.06 -3.26
CA TYR A 182 -8.64 11.60 -1.97
C TYR A 182 -7.18 12.04 -2.04
N GLU A 183 -6.89 13.13 -1.34
CA GLU A 183 -5.54 13.65 -1.19
C GLU A 183 -4.70 12.79 -0.23
N LYS A 184 -3.38 12.98 -0.24
CA LYS A 184 -2.46 12.21 0.61
C LYS A 184 -2.75 12.34 2.10
N ASP A 185 -3.11 13.53 2.54
CA ASP A 185 -3.41 13.81 3.93
C ASP A 185 -4.68 13.08 4.39
N GLU A 186 -5.74 13.04 3.57
CA GLU A 186 -6.97 12.29 3.85
C GLU A 186 -6.72 10.78 3.93
N ILE A 187 -5.88 10.25 3.04
CA ILE A 187 -5.49 8.84 3.04
C ILE A 187 -4.66 8.50 4.27
N LEU A 188 -3.72 9.37 4.66
CA LEU A 188 -2.88 9.18 5.84
C LEU A 188 -3.72 9.24 7.12
N GLU A 189 -4.66 10.18 7.21
CA GLU A 189 -5.61 10.30 8.31
C GLU A 189 -6.40 9.02 8.48
N ALA A 190 -7.05 8.56 7.40
CA ALA A 190 -7.80 7.32 7.41
C ALA A 190 -6.93 6.12 7.79
N TYR A 191 -5.71 6.03 7.28
CA TYR A 191 -4.78 4.96 7.63
C TYR A 191 -4.45 4.94 9.12
N LEU A 192 -4.09 6.09 9.69
CA LEU A 192 -3.74 6.23 11.10
C LEU A 192 -4.92 5.92 12.04
N ASN A 193 -6.14 6.16 11.59
CA ASN A 193 -7.35 5.81 12.32
C ASN A 193 -7.80 4.35 12.14
N GLU A 194 -7.31 3.66 11.08
CA GLU A 194 -7.69 2.29 10.74
C GLU A 194 -6.65 1.22 11.12
N VAL A 195 -5.38 1.60 11.24
CA VAL A 195 -4.31 0.63 11.49
C VAL A 195 -4.49 -0.06 12.84
N TYR A 196 -4.33 -1.39 12.84
CA TYR A 196 -4.49 -2.22 14.02
C TYR A 196 -3.18 -2.35 14.81
N PHE A 197 -3.21 -1.99 16.09
CA PHE A 197 -2.07 -2.00 16.99
C PHE A 197 -2.05 -3.18 17.99
N GLY A 198 -2.86 -4.21 17.77
CA GLY A 198 -3.02 -5.28 18.76
C GLY A 198 -3.96 -4.90 19.90
N GLN A 199 -4.16 -5.80 20.86
CA GLN A 199 -4.99 -5.58 22.05
C GLN A 199 -6.41 -5.02 21.77
N ARG A 200 -6.99 -5.34 20.61
CA ARG A 200 -8.26 -4.78 20.11
C ARG A 200 -8.24 -3.26 19.91
N CYS A 201 -7.07 -2.70 19.68
CA CYS A 201 -6.90 -1.27 19.42
C CYS A 201 -6.78 -1.02 17.92
N SER A 202 -7.76 -0.36 17.34
CA SER A 202 -7.71 0.20 16.00
C SER A 202 -7.58 1.70 16.09
N GLY A 203 -6.65 2.25 15.31
CA GLY A 203 -6.32 3.68 15.27
C GLY A 203 -5.39 4.18 16.38
N VAL A 204 -4.71 5.25 16.04
CA VAL A 204 -3.63 5.85 16.86
C VAL A 204 -4.11 6.41 18.19
N MET A 205 -5.33 6.98 18.26
CA MET A 205 -5.89 7.52 19.50
C MET A 205 -6.12 6.40 20.52
N THR A 206 -6.75 5.33 20.09
CA THR A 206 -7.01 4.17 20.96
C THR A 206 -5.71 3.54 21.43
N ALA A 207 -4.74 3.38 20.53
CA ALA A 207 -3.42 2.84 20.87
C ALA A 207 -2.68 3.75 21.88
N ALA A 208 -2.72 5.07 21.69
CA ALA A 208 -2.12 6.03 22.62
C ALA A 208 -2.69 5.90 24.04
N ARG A 209 -4.01 5.79 24.15
CA ARG A 209 -4.69 5.62 25.44
C ARG A 209 -4.34 4.28 26.11
N VAL A 210 -4.32 3.20 25.34
CA VAL A 210 -4.09 1.84 25.89
C VAL A 210 -2.62 1.62 26.26
N TYR A 211 -1.67 2.04 25.42
CA TYR A 211 -0.26 1.77 25.66
C TYR A 211 0.44 2.81 26.52
N PHE A 212 -0.01 4.08 26.45
CA PHE A 212 0.67 5.20 27.13
C PHE A 212 -0.22 5.95 28.12
N GLY A 213 -1.53 5.68 28.15
CA GLY A 213 -2.48 6.37 29.03
C GLY A 213 -2.63 7.86 28.74
N LYS A 214 -2.40 8.25 27.46
CA LYS A 214 -2.37 9.64 27.00
C LYS A 214 -3.27 9.86 25.79
N ASP A 215 -3.61 11.11 25.55
CA ASP A 215 -4.12 11.54 24.26
C ASP A 215 -3.02 11.43 23.20
N VAL A 216 -3.38 11.15 21.94
CA VAL A 216 -2.41 11.01 20.85
C VAL A 216 -1.60 12.28 20.64
N SER A 217 -2.21 13.44 20.83
CA SER A 217 -1.56 14.76 20.72
C SER A 217 -0.45 14.99 21.74
N GLU A 218 -0.45 14.24 22.85
CA GLU A 218 0.52 14.36 23.95
C GLU A 218 1.70 13.38 23.83
N LEU A 219 1.73 12.56 22.77
CA LEU A 219 2.80 11.58 22.58
C LEU A 219 4.14 12.25 22.26
N SER A 220 5.17 11.83 22.99
CA SER A 220 6.55 12.19 22.68
C SER A 220 7.06 11.49 21.41
N LEU A 221 8.16 12.00 20.84
CA LEU A 221 8.82 11.37 19.68
C LEU A 221 9.13 9.88 19.91
N ALA A 222 9.60 9.52 21.10
CA ALA A 222 9.94 8.13 21.43
C ALA A 222 8.69 7.24 21.50
N GLU A 223 7.60 7.74 22.05
CA GLU A 223 6.30 7.03 22.11
C GLU A 223 5.71 6.86 20.70
N CYS A 224 5.76 7.91 19.86
CA CYS A 224 5.35 7.84 18.45
C CYS A 224 6.13 6.75 17.68
N ALA A 225 7.46 6.75 17.80
CA ALA A 225 8.30 5.76 17.16
C ALA A 225 8.05 4.34 17.68
N SER A 226 7.84 4.19 18.99
CA SER A 226 7.54 2.90 19.62
C SER A 226 6.20 2.35 19.16
N MET A 227 5.18 3.22 19.07
CA MET A 227 3.84 2.84 18.66
C MET A 227 3.84 2.32 17.21
N MET A 228 4.49 3.02 16.29
CA MET A 228 4.60 2.57 14.90
C MET A 228 5.48 1.32 14.73
N GLY A 229 6.27 0.95 15.71
CA GLY A 229 7.01 -0.32 15.73
C GLY A 229 6.17 -1.53 16.15
N ILE A 230 4.91 -1.34 16.56
CA ILE A 230 3.98 -2.42 16.94
C ILE A 230 3.24 -2.97 15.71
N THR A 231 3.10 -2.18 14.66
CA THR A 231 2.34 -2.51 13.42
C THR A 231 3.04 -3.55 12.54
#